data_a5aff0233273d77b8ba95452a256a652
#
_entry.id   a5aff0233273d77b8ba95452a256a652
#
_cell.length_a   1.000
_cell.length_b   1.000
_cell.length_c   1.000
_cell.angle_alpha   90.00
_cell.angle_beta   90.00
_cell.angle_gamma   90.00
#
_symmetry.space_group_name_H-M   'P 1'
#
loop_
_entity.id
_entity.type
_entity.pdbx_description
1 polymer ?
#
loop_
_entity_poly.entity_id
_entity_poly.type
_entity_poly.pdbx_seq_one_letter_code
_entity_poly.pdbx_strand_id
1 'polypeptide(L)'
;CISRQLWWGHRIPAYFLPEGGYVVAETEEKALELAKEKCGNPNLTMSDLRQDEDVLDTWFSSWLWPISLFDGINNPDNEEINYYYPTSDLVTGPDIIFFWVARMIMAGYEYEGQMPFKNVYFTGIVRDKLGRKMSKSLGNSPDPLELIEKYGADGVRMGMMLSAPAGNDILFDDALCEQGRNFCNKIWNAFRLIKGWTN
;
A
#
# COMPACT_ATOMS: atom_id res chain seq x y z
N CYS A 1 10.83 13.59 -1.35
CA CYS A 1 9.89 14.46 -2.06
C CYS A 1 8.48 14.29 -1.53
N ILE A 2 7.83 15.40 -1.18
CA ILE A 2 6.45 15.42 -0.69
C ILE A 2 5.48 15.67 -1.84
N SER A 3 5.82 16.56 -2.77
CA SER A 3 4.96 16.98 -3.87
C SER A 3 5.19 16.23 -5.17
N ARG A 4 4.11 16.05 -5.94
CA ARG A 4 4.09 15.52 -7.30
C ARG A 4 3.16 16.36 -8.18
N GLN A 5 3.54 16.55 -9.42
CA GLN A 5 2.77 17.21 -10.47
C GLN A 5 1.96 16.16 -11.22
N LEU A 6 0.90 15.63 -10.58
CA LEU A 6 0.02 14.62 -11.13
C LEU A 6 -1.40 15.15 -11.24
N TRP A 7 -2.14 14.64 -12.22
CA TRP A 7 -3.57 14.94 -12.35
C TRP A 7 -4.41 14.34 -11.23
N TRP A 8 -4.02 13.19 -10.73
CA TRP A 8 -4.73 12.44 -9.67
C TRP A 8 -3.90 12.37 -8.39
N GLY A 9 -4.51 12.69 -7.27
CA GLY A 9 -3.88 12.60 -5.97
C GLY A 9 -4.56 13.48 -4.93
N HIS A 10 -3.97 13.54 -3.74
CA HIS A 10 -4.42 14.41 -2.64
C HIS A 10 -3.74 15.77 -2.79
N ARG A 11 -4.51 16.79 -3.10
CA ARG A 11 -3.99 18.16 -3.22
C ARG A 11 -3.33 18.59 -1.91
N ILE A 12 -2.16 19.21 -2.00
CA ILE A 12 -1.42 19.69 -0.84
C ILE A 12 -2.22 20.80 -0.12
N PRO A 13 -2.53 20.66 1.17
CA PRO A 13 -3.35 21.62 1.92
C PRO A 13 -2.53 22.80 2.44
N ALA A 14 -1.64 23.32 1.61
CA ALA A 14 -0.81 24.50 1.90
C ALA A 14 -1.32 25.70 1.12
N TYR A 15 -1.45 26.84 1.80
CA TYR A 15 -1.96 28.08 1.25
C TYR A 15 -0.86 29.15 1.38
N PHE A 16 -0.37 29.62 0.25
CA PHE A 16 0.66 30.65 0.18
C PHE A 16 0.09 32.02 0.50
N LEU A 17 0.86 32.78 1.29
CA LEU A 17 0.49 34.11 1.78
C LEU A 17 1.01 35.22 0.84
N PRO A 18 0.34 36.37 0.75
CA PRO A 18 0.77 37.48 -0.10
C PRO A 18 2.18 38.01 0.21
N GLU A 19 2.54 38.02 1.48
CA GLU A 19 3.85 38.50 1.97
C GLU A 19 4.94 37.45 1.99
N GLY A 20 4.63 36.25 1.50
CA GLY A 20 5.53 35.08 1.52
C GLY A 20 5.26 34.14 2.68
N GLY A 21 5.74 32.90 2.53
CA GLY A 21 5.43 31.80 3.44
C GLY A 21 4.06 31.16 3.13
N TYR A 22 3.62 30.25 3.99
CA TYR A 22 2.37 29.49 3.81
C TYR A 22 1.77 29.12 5.17
N VAL A 23 0.50 28.76 5.17
CA VAL A 23 -0.21 28.08 6.25
C VAL A 23 -0.71 26.74 5.74
N VAL A 24 -0.91 25.79 6.65
CA VAL A 24 -1.46 24.45 6.33
C VAL A 24 -2.77 24.27 7.09
N ALA A 25 -3.84 23.92 6.38
CA ALA A 25 -5.16 23.74 6.97
C ALA A 25 -6.00 22.75 6.17
N GLU A 26 -6.93 22.10 6.84
CA GLU A 26 -7.87 21.15 6.24
C GLU A 26 -8.90 21.80 5.34
N THR A 27 -9.32 23.02 5.68
CA THR A 27 -10.35 23.79 4.94
C THR A 27 -9.86 25.21 4.62
N GLU A 28 -10.50 25.82 3.62
CA GLU A 28 -10.21 27.20 3.21
C GLU A 28 -10.50 28.21 4.32
N GLU A 29 -11.57 28.00 5.10
CA GLU A 29 -11.94 28.88 6.22
C GLU A 29 -10.84 28.88 7.28
N LYS A 30 -10.37 27.69 7.66
CA LYS A 30 -9.31 27.54 8.66
C LYS A 30 -7.97 28.06 8.15
N ALA A 31 -7.70 27.90 6.85
CA ALA A 31 -6.53 28.51 6.21
C ALA A 31 -6.56 30.04 6.29
N LEU A 32 -7.73 30.64 6.05
CA LEU A 32 -7.91 32.07 6.13
C LEU A 32 -7.73 32.62 7.56
N GLU A 33 -8.25 31.92 8.57
CA GLU A 33 -8.05 32.26 9.98
C GLU A 33 -6.55 32.27 10.34
N LEU A 34 -5.85 31.18 10.02
CA LEU A 34 -4.41 31.07 10.27
C LEU A 34 -3.59 32.11 9.49
N ALA A 35 -4.02 32.45 8.27
CA ALA A 35 -3.36 33.46 7.46
C ALA A 35 -3.52 34.87 8.07
N LYS A 36 -4.72 35.21 8.54
CA LYS A 36 -4.99 36.50 9.22
C LYS A 36 -4.13 36.63 10.48
N GLU A 37 -4.05 35.58 11.28
CA GLU A 37 -3.23 35.56 12.49
C GLU A 37 -1.74 35.70 12.14
N LYS A 38 -1.25 34.93 11.19
CA LYS A 38 0.17 34.91 10.80
C LYS A 38 0.66 36.21 10.16
N CYS A 39 -0.19 36.86 9.34
CA CYS A 39 0.12 38.15 8.70
C CYS A 39 -0.22 39.34 9.60
N GLY A 40 -0.95 39.15 10.69
CA GLY A 40 -1.46 40.26 11.50
C GLY A 40 -2.46 41.14 10.76
N ASN A 41 -3.08 40.64 9.70
CA ASN A 41 -4.00 41.41 8.82
C ASN A 41 -5.41 40.79 8.85
N PRO A 42 -6.36 41.40 9.58
CA PRO A 42 -7.73 40.85 9.69
C PRO A 42 -8.56 41.01 8.41
N ASN A 43 -8.09 41.84 7.44
CA ASN A 43 -8.81 42.09 6.22
C ASN A 43 -8.47 41.12 5.07
N LEU A 44 -7.60 40.16 5.29
CA LEU A 44 -7.32 39.13 4.29
C LEU A 44 -8.57 38.35 3.91
N THR A 45 -8.65 38.00 2.63
CA THR A 45 -9.73 37.22 2.03
C THR A 45 -9.15 35.98 1.38
N MET A 46 -9.97 34.98 1.02
CA MET A 46 -9.49 33.78 0.31
C MET A 46 -8.88 34.10 -1.04
N SER A 47 -9.26 35.18 -1.70
CA SER A 47 -8.66 35.59 -2.98
C SER A 47 -7.20 36.09 -2.85
N ASP A 48 -6.77 36.41 -1.64
CA ASP A 48 -5.39 36.80 -1.35
C ASP A 48 -4.49 35.58 -1.11
N LEU A 49 -5.08 34.38 -0.92
CA LEU A 49 -4.38 33.13 -0.70
C LEU A 49 -4.34 32.28 -1.98
N ARG A 50 -3.26 31.55 -2.18
CA ARG A 50 -3.12 30.61 -3.29
C ARG A 50 -2.81 29.22 -2.75
N GLN A 51 -3.75 28.29 -2.85
CA GLN A 51 -3.48 26.89 -2.49
C GLN A 51 -2.46 26.28 -3.45
N ASP A 52 -1.60 25.41 -2.93
CA ASP A 52 -0.66 24.64 -3.72
C ASP A 52 -1.40 23.82 -4.80
N GLU A 53 -0.86 23.79 -6.02
CA GLU A 53 -1.46 23.09 -7.15
C GLU A 53 -1.01 21.63 -7.25
N ASP A 54 0.08 21.28 -6.56
CA ASP A 54 0.65 19.94 -6.53
C ASP A 54 -0.17 18.99 -5.63
N VAL A 55 0.07 17.72 -5.79
CA VAL A 55 -0.50 16.66 -4.96
C VAL A 55 0.57 16.02 -4.09
N LEU A 56 0.16 15.40 -2.99
CA LEU A 56 1.05 14.63 -2.14
C LEU A 56 1.55 13.39 -2.86
N ASP A 57 2.82 13.04 -2.66
CA ASP A 57 3.40 11.80 -3.11
C ASP A 57 2.68 10.60 -2.47
N THR A 58 2.51 9.52 -3.24
CA THR A 58 1.84 8.30 -2.77
C THR A 58 2.44 7.75 -1.47
N TRP A 59 3.77 7.78 -1.36
CA TRP A 59 4.44 7.29 -0.16
C TRP A 59 4.25 8.19 1.06
N PHE A 60 3.93 9.45 0.85
CA PHE A 60 3.66 10.38 1.94
C PHE A 60 2.34 10.08 2.66
N SER A 61 1.30 9.69 1.92
CA SER A 61 0.00 9.33 2.52
C SER A 61 -0.07 7.86 2.93
N SER A 62 0.57 6.95 2.20
CA SER A 62 0.53 5.50 2.47
C SER A 62 1.21 5.08 3.78
N TRP A 63 2.04 5.92 4.37
CA TRP A 63 2.65 5.64 5.67
C TRP A 63 1.63 5.64 6.82
N LEU A 64 0.46 6.26 6.63
CA LEU A 64 -0.62 6.31 7.60
C LEU A 64 -1.50 5.05 7.60
N TRP A 65 -1.27 4.11 6.67
CA TRP A 65 -2.16 2.97 6.48
C TRP A 65 -2.46 2.16 7.74
N PRO A 66 -1.50 1.77 8.60
CA PRO A 66 -1.80 1.03 9.83
C PRO A 66 -2.73 1.77 10.79
N ILE A 67 -2.75 3.10 10.76
CA ILE A 67 -3.56 3.96 11.63
C ILE A 67 -4.91 4.25 10.95
N SER A 68 -4.88 4.68 9.69
CA SER A 68 -6.08 5.13 8.96
C SER A 68 -7.06 4.00 8.66
N LEU A 69 -6.58 2.76 8.52
CA LEU A 69 -7.43 1.60 8.21
C LEU A 69 -8.49 1.33 9.28
N PHE A 70 -8.17 1.64 10.53
CA PHE A 70 -9.05 1.46 11.68
C PHE A 70 -9.63 2.78 12.20
N ASP A 71 -9.72 3.79 11.34
CA ASP A 71 -10.20 5.13 11.68
C ASP A 71 -9.43 5.78 12.85
N GLY A 72 -8.18 5.39 13.06
CA GLY A 72 -7.37 5.87 14.19
C GLY A 72 -7.03 7.35 14.12
N ILE A 73 -7.13 7.98 12.93
CA ILE A 73 -6.86 9.42 12.78
C ILE A 73 -8.01 10.26 13.36
N ASN A 74 -9.26 9.92 13.04
CA ASN A 74 -10.43 10.67 13.49
C ASN A 74 -10.93 10.22 14.87
N ASN A 75 -10.78 8.93 15.17
CA ASN A 75 -11.22 8.27 16.40
C ASN A 75 -10.08 7.45 17.02
N PRO A 76 -9.03 8.08 17.58
CA PRO A 76 -7.80 7.41 18.03
C PRO A 76 -8.01 6.38 19.14
N ASP A 77 -9.10 6.50 19.90
CA ASP A 77 -9.39 5.60 21.04
C ASP A 77 -10.47 4.56 20.71
N ASN A 78 -10.83 4.36 19.42
CA ASN A 78 -11.86 3.39 19.07
C ASN A 78 -11.42 1.93 19.32
N GLU A 79 -12.40 1.03 19.42
CA GLU A 79 -12.17 -0.37 19.78
C GLU A 79 -11.31 -1.12 18.75
N GLU A 80 -11.48 -0.83 17.45
CA GLU A 80 -10.73 -1.51 16.39
C GLU A 80 -9.26 -1.14 16.39
N ILE A 81 -8.91 0.16 16.51
CA ILE A 81 -7.51 0.58 16.57
C ILE A 81 -6.83 0.01 17.83
N ASN A 82 -7.51 -0.01 18.96
CA ASN A 82 -6.98 -0.56 20.21
C ASN A 82 -6.74 -2.08 20.14
N TYR A 83 -7.53 -2.80 19.31
CA TYR A 83 -7.37 -4.24 19.13
C TYR A 83 -6.33 -4.61 18.08
N TYR A 84 -6.32 -3.91 16.94
CA TYR A 84 -5.49 -4.30 15.78
C TYR A 84 -4.13 -3.59 15.71
N TYR A 85 -3.95 -2.47 16.40
CA TYR A 85 -2.69 -1.74 16.41
C TYR A 85 -1.91 -1.96 17.72
N PRO A 86 -0.62 -2.33 17.69
CA PRO A 86 0.19 -2.68 16.51
C PRO A 86 -0.30 -3.94 15.80
N THR A 87 -0.25 -3.96 14.47
CA THR A 87 -0.60 -5.16 13.70
C THR A 87 0.43 -6.28 13.91
N SER A 88 0.04 -7.53 13.68
CA SER A 88 0.94 -8.67 13.88
C SER A 88 2.02 -8.72 12.82
N ASP A 89 1.62 -8.69 11.55
CA ASP A 89 2.51 -8.92 10.42
C ASP A 89 2.25 -7.91 9.30
N LEU A 90 3.32 -7.30 8.79
CA LEU A 90 3.34 -6.59 7.52
C LEU A 90 3.97 -7.48 6.47
N VAL A 91 3.26 -7.74 5.36
CA VAL A 91 3.79 -8.49 4.22
C VAL A 91 4.03 -7.52 3.06
N THR A 92 5.26 -7.46 2.57
CA THR A 92 5.65 -6.50 1.53
C THR A 92 6.84 -6.99 0.69
N GLY A 93 7.13 -6.30 -0.42
CA GLY A 93 8.36 -6.50 -1.18
C GLY A 93 9.56 -5.80 -0.54
N PRO A 94 10.78 -6.36 -0.65
CA PRO A 94 11.97 -5.77 -0.07
C PRO A 94 12.40 -4.46 -0.74
N ASP A 95 11.97 -4.21 -1.96
CA ASP A 95 12.29 -3.03 -2.76
C ASP A 95 11.64 -1.73 -2.23
N ILE A 96 10.61 -1.84 -1.39
CA ILE A 96 9.93 -0.69 -0.79
C ILE A 96 10.16 -0.52 0.72
N ILE A 97 11.23 -1.12 1.26
CA ILE A 97 11.59 -0.96 2.68
C ILE A 97 11.67 0.52 3.08
N PHE A 98 12.43 1.33 2.34
CA PHE A 98 12.60 2.76 2.66
C PHE A 98 11.42 3.62 2.25
N PHE A 99 10.74 3.25 1.17
CA PHE A 99 9.60 4.02 0.68
C PHE A 99 8.35 3.84 1.52
N TRP A 100 8.16 2.67 2.11
CA TRP A 100 6.93 2.35 2.83
C TRP A 100 7.17 1.88 4.26
N VAL A 101 7.95 0.81 4.49
CA VAL A 101 8.12 0.21 5.82
C VAL A 101 8.71 1.21 6.81
N ALA A 102 9.84 1.83 6.45
CA ALA A 102 10.51 2.80 7.31
C ALA A 102 9.62 4.02 7.60
N ARG A 103 8.84 4.48 6.61
CA ARG A 103 7.93 5.62 6.79
C ARG A 103 6.75 5.27 7.72
N MET A 104 6.18 4.06 7.61
CA MET A 104 5.16 3.62 8.57
C MET A 104 5.70 3.53 10.00
N ILE A 105 6.95 3.10 10.18
CA ILE A 105 7.60 3.08 11.49
C ILE A 105 7.73 4.51 12.04
N MET A 106 8.18 5.46 11.21
CA MET A 106 8.29 6.86 11.62
C MET A 106 6.92 7.43 12.03
N ALA A 107 5.88 7.21 11.21
CA ALA A 107 4.52 7.66 11.52
C ALA A 107 3.97 7.01 12.79
N GLY A 108 4.21 5.71 12.98
CA GLY A 108 3.79 4.99 14.18
C GLY A 108 4.37 5.57 15.46
N TYR A 109 5.65 5.86 15.48
CA TYR A 109 6.27 6.48 16.65
C TYR A 109 5.88 7.95 16.84
N GLU A 110 5.68 8.69 15.75
CA GLU A 110 5.29 10.10 15.83
C GLU A 110 3.84 10.30 16.32
N TYR A 111 2.90 9.50 15.81
CA TYR A 111 1.47 9.68 16.08
C TYR A 111 0.91 8.77 17.16
N GLU A 112 1.41 7.52 17.26
CA GLU A 112 0.92 6.51 18.20
C GLU A 112 1.91 6.21 19.34
N GLY A 113 3.12 6.75 19.28
CA GLY A 113 4.16 6.50 20.28
C GLY A 113 4.71 5.06 20.31
N GLN A 114 4.35 4.23 19.34
CA GLN A 114 4.74 2.82 19.29
C GLN A 114 4.90 2.30 17.86
N MET A 115 5.49 1.08 17.74
CA MET A 115 5.68 0.43 16.46
C MET A 115 4.33 0.11 15.78
N PRO A 116 4.22 0.23 14.44
CA PRO A 116 2.96 -0.05 13.74
C PRO A 116 2.70 -1.54 13.50
N PHE A 117 3.71 -2.39 13.54
CA PHE A 117 3.64 -3.85 13.34
C PHE A 117 4.77 -4.55 14.07
N LYS A 118 4.53 -5.81 14.46
CA LYS A 118 5.51 -6.63 15.21
C LYS A 118 6.55 -7.28 14.30
N ASN A 119 6.11 -7.75 13.14
CA ASN A 119 6.94 -8.46 12.18
C ASN A 119 6.79 -7.86 10.78
N VAL A 120 7.86 -7.98 9.98
CA VAL A 120 7.85 -7.65 8.55
C VAL A 120 8.29 -8.88 7.78
N TYR A 121 7.41 -9.40 6.92
CA TYR A 121 7.71 -10.51 6.03
C TYR A 121 7.95 -10.00 4.61
N PHE A 122 9.15 -10.25 4.08
CA PHE A 122 9.51 -9.85 2.71
C PHE A 122 9.23 -10.98 1.74
N THR A 123 8.36 -10.71 0.75
CA THR A 123 8.06 -11.65 -0.35
C THR A 123 9.14 -11.58 -1.42
N GLY A 124 9.30 -12.67 -2.18
CA GLY A 124 10.07 -12.66 -3.41
C GLY A 124 9.39 -11.83 -4.51
N ILE A 125 10.19 -11.28 -5.41
CA ILE A 125 9.72 -10.61 -6.63
C ILE A 125 9.71 -11.63 -7.77
N VAL A 126 8.67 -11.61 -8.58
CA VAL A 126 8.55 -12.51 -9.74
C VAL A 126 9.45 -12.04 -10.86
N ARG A 127 10.32 -12.93 -11.32
CA ARG A 127 11.24 -12.73 -12.45
C ARG A 127 11.01 -13.79 -13.52
N ASP A 128 11.50 -13.52 -14.72
CA ASP A 128 11.47 -14.54 -15.78
C ASP A 128 12.46 -15.69 -15.48
N LYS A 129 12.44 -16.74 -16.31
CA LYS A 129 13.31 -17.92 -16.16
C LYS A 129 14.82 -17.62 -16.15
N LEU A 130 15.21 -16.46 -16.68
CA LEU A 130 16.60 -16.00 -16.72
C LEU A 130 16.94 -15.05 -15.56
N GLY A 131 16.03 -14.86 -14.62
CA GLY A 131 16.20 -13.96 -13.46
C GLY A 131 16.06 -12.48 -13.79
N ARG A 132 15.56 -12.12 -15.00
CA ARG A 132 15.39 -10.73 -15.41
C ARG A 132 14.08 -10.18 -14.87
N LYS A 133 14.07 -8.89 -14.57
CA LYS A 133 12.85 -8.16 -14.20
C LYS A 133 11.82 -8.26 -15.33
N MET A 134 10.59 -8.61 -14.99
CA MET A 134 9.48 -8.62 -15.94
C MET A 134 9.12 -7.21 -16.39
N SER A 135 8.96 -7.01 -17.69
CA SER A 135 8.47 -5.76 -18.26
C SER A 135 7.67 -6.01 -19.53
N LYS A 136 6.71 -5.12 -19.81
CA LYS A 136 5.93 -5.16 -21.06
C LYS A 136 6.81 -4.97 -22.28
N SER A 137 7.84 -4.13 -22.18
CA SER A 137 8.76 -3.86 -23.29
C SER A 137 9.64 -5.06 -23.68
N LEU A 138 9.94 -5.95 -22.72
CA LEU A 138 10.69 -7.19 -22.97
C LEU A 138 9.79 -8.36 -23.40
N GLY A 139 8.45 -8.21 -23.29
CA GLY A 139 7.51 -9.29 -23.59
C GLY A 139 7.68 -10.54 -22.70
N ASN A 140 8.33 -10.41 -21.54
CA ASN A 140 8.63 -11.52 -20.63
C ASN A 140 7.67 -11.58 -19.42
N SER A 141 6.60 -10.80 -19.45
CA SER A 141 5.56 -10.80 -18.42
C SER A 141 4.31 -11.51 -18.98
N PRO A 142 4.01 -12.74 -18.53
CA PRO A 142 2.80 -13.43 -18.98
C PRO A 142 1.55 -12.70 -18.48
N ASP A 143 0.46 -12.78 -19.27
CA ASP A 143 -0.82 -12.25 -18.85
C ASP A 143 -1.43 -13.17 -17.77
N PRO A 144 -1.72 -12.66 -16.57
CA PRO A 144 -2.35 -13.45 -15.50
C PRO A 144 -3.71 -14.03 -15.89
N LEU A 145 -4.47 -13.37 -16.75
CA LEU A 145 -5.78 -13.85 -17.19
C LEU A 145 -5.64 -15.07 -18.10
N GLU A 146 -4.67 -15.05 -19.02
CA GLU A 146 -4.37 -16.22 -19.87
C GLU A 146 -3.89 -17.42 -19.04
N LEU A 147 -3.09 -17.17 -17.99
CA LEU A 147 -2.67 -18.24 -17.07
C LEU A 147 -3.86 -18.80 -16.27
N ILE A 148 -4.77 -17.95 -15.82
CA ILE A 148 -5.97 -18.37 -15.10
C ILE A 148 -6.90 -19.18 -16.01
N GLU A 149 -7.07 -18.78 -17.26
CA GLU A 149 -7.86 -19.52 -18.23
C GLU A 149 -7.28 -20.92 -18.48
N LYS A 150 -5.96 -21.03 -18.60
CA LYS A 150 -5.27 -22.28 -18.92
C LYS A 150 -5.15 -23.23 -17.70
N TYR A 151 -4.84 -22.71 -16.52
CA TYR A 151 -4.50 -23.52 -15.34
C TYR A 151 -5.51 -23.41 -14.20
N GLY A 152 -6.48 -22.51 -14.28
CA GLY A 152 -7.39 -22.16 -13.19
C GLY A 152 -6.74 -21.20 -12.17
N ALA A 153 -7.55 -20.38 -11.52
CA ALA A 153 -7.07 -19.41 -10.53
C ALA A 153 -6.31 -20.09 -9.37
N ASP A 154 -6.83 -21.20 -8.87
CA ASP A 154 -6.19 -21.96 -7.79
C ASP A 154 -4.85 -22.56 -8.24
N GLY A 155 -4.77 -23.02 -9.49
CA GLY A 155 -3.52 -23.55 -10.06
C GLY A 155 -2.43 -22.47 -10.11
N VAL A 156 -2.75 -21.27 -10.59
CA VAL A 156 -1.82 -20.14 -10.65
C VAL A 156 -1.39 -19.72 -9.24
N ARG A 157 -2.34 -19.49 -8.35
CA ARG A 157 -2.06 -19.06 -6.96
C ARG A 157 -1.23 -20.09 -6.19
N MET A 158 -1.62 -21.35 -6.25
CA MET A 158 -0.91 -22.42 -5.55
C MET A 158 0.48 -22.66 -6.14
N GLY A 159 0.62 -22.59 -7.46
CA GLY A 159 1.92 -22.71 -8.12
C GLY A 159 2.89 -21.62 -7.66
N MET A 160 2.43 -20.39 -7.59
CA MET A 160 3.21 -19.26 -7.08
C MET A 160 3.62 -19.47 -5.62
N MET A 161 2.71 -19.90 -4.76
CA MET A 161 2.98 -20.13 -3.34
C MET A 161 3.98 -21.27 -3.11
N LEU A 162 3.86 -22.38 -3.84
CA LEU A 162 4.80 -23.51 -3.74
C LEU A 162 6.22 -23.15 -4.19
N SER A 163 6.36 -22.12 -5.00
CA SER A 163 7.63 -21.69 -5.59
C SER A 163 8.25 -20.48 -4.90
N ALA A 164 7.56 -19.90 -3.91
CA ALA A 164 8.00 -18.71 -3.20
C ALA A 164 8.97 -19.08 -2.05
N PRO A 165 10.29 -18.95 -2.24
CA PRO A 165 11.23 -19.09 -1.15
C PRO A 165 11.21 -17.86 -0.26
N ALA A 166 11.42 -18.03 1.04
CA ALA A 166 11.56 -16.90 1.94
C ALA A 166 12.79 -16.05 1.55
N GLY A 167 12.56 -14.76 1.28
CA GLY A 167 13.62 -13.78 1.05
C GLY A 167 14.31 -13.83 -0.33
N ASN A 168 13.88 -14.70 -1.26
CA ASN A 168 14.43 -14.76 -2.62
C ASN A 168 13.38 -14.54 -3.69
N ASP A 169 13.82 -14.13 -4.88
CA ASP A 169 12.97 -13.93 -6.03
C ASP A 169 12.42 -15.26 -6.58
N ILE A 170 11.23 -15.19 -7.17
CA ILE A 170 10.55 -16.32 -7.79
C ILE A 170 10.90 -16.33 -9.27
N LEU A 171 11.56 -17.38 -9.75
CA LEU A 171 11.77 -17.58 -11.18
C LEU A 171 10.52 -18.23 -11.78
N PHE A 172 9.74 -17.44 -12.51
CA PHE A 172 8.46 -17.88 -13.06
C PHE A 172 8.62 -18.83 -14.23
N ASP A 173 7.91 -19.96 -14.16
CA ASP A 173 7.72 -20.91 -15.23
C ASP A 173 6.25 -21.39 -15.22
N ASP A 174 5.64 -21.52 -16.39
CA ASP A 174 4.27 -22.03 -16.54
C ASP A 174 4.08 -23.42 -15.90
N ALA A 175 5.12 -24.24 -15.82
CA ALA A 175 5.11 -25.53 -15.13
C ALA A 175 4.72 -25.41 -13.65
N LEU A 176 4.99 -24.26 -13.01
CA LEU A 176 4.59 -24.00 -11.62
C LEU A 176 3.06 -23.94 -11.49
N CYS A 177 2.39 -23.32 -12.45
CA CYS A 177 0.93 -23.26 -12.48
C CYS A 177 0.31 -24.63 -12.68
N GLU A 178 0.92 -25.47 -13.51
CA GLU A 178 0.49 -26.87 -13.69
C GLU A 178 0.65 -27.70 -12.42
N GLN A 179 1.79 -27.58 -11.73
CA GLN A 179 2.00 -28.22 -10.42
C GLN A 179 0.96 -27.78 -9.40
N GLY A 180 0.67 -26.48 -9.32
CA GLY A 180 -0.36 -25.93 -8.45
C GLY A 180 -1.74 -26.51 -8.76
N ARG A 181 -2.13 -26.56 -10.03
CA ARG A 181 -3.39 -27.18 -10.47
C ARG A 181 -3.47 -28.65 -10.06
N ASN A 182 -2.42 -29.41 -10.30
CA ASN A 182 -2.38 -30.83 -9.96
C ASN A 182 -2.48 -31.05 -8.45
N PHE A 183 -1.84 -30.20 -7.65
CA PHE A 183 -1.95 -30.25 -6.19
C PHE A 183 -3.37 -29.94 -5.71
N CYS A 184 -4.00 -28.89 -6.20
CA CYS A 184 -5.38 -28.53 -5.87
C CYS A 184 -6.39 -29.63 -6.27
N ASN A 185 -6.21 -30.25 -7.44
CA ASN A 185 -7.02 -31.38 -7.89
C ASN A 185 -6.87 -32.60 -6.96
N LYS A 186 -5.65 -32.87 -6.46
CA LYS A 186 -5.42 -33.95 -5.48
C LYS A 186 -6.22 -33.72 -4.20
N ILE A 187 -6.18 -32.52 -3.64
CA ILE A 187 -6.96 -32.14 -2.45
C ILE A 187 -8.46 -32.28 -2.72
N TRP A 188 -8.92 -31.76 -3.84
CA TRP A 188 -10.34 -31.82 -4.21
C TRP A 188 -10.83 -33.27 -4.34
N ASN A 189 -10.05 -34.15 -4.98
CA ASN A 189 -10.42 -35.55 -5.14
C ASN A 189 -10.41 -36.31 -3.79
N ALA A 190 -9.45 -36.01 -2.91
CA ALA A 190 -9.44 -36.56 -1.55
C ALA A 190 -10.69 -36.12 -0.76
N PHE A 191 -11.06 -34.84 -0.84
CA PHE A 191 -12.27 -34.33 -0.22
C PHE A 191 -13.55 -34.99 -0.76
N ARG A 192 -13.65 -35.17 -2.07
CA ARG A 192 -14.79 -35.87 -2.69
C ARG A 192 -14.88 -37.33 -2.21
N LEU A 193 -13.75 -38.02 -2.06
CA LEU A 193 -13.72 -39.39 -1.55
C LEU A 193 -14.26 -39.45 -0.11
N ILE A 194 -13.76 -38.59 0.77
CA ILE A 194 -14.19 -38.50 2.18
C ILE A 194 -15.69 -38.17 2.25
N LYS A 195 -16.17 -37.21 1.47
CA LYS A 195 -17.60 -36.84 1.42
C LYS A 195 -18.49 -38.03 1.00
N GLY A 196 -17.98 -38.92 0.14
CA GLY A 196 -18.70 -40.13 -0.25
C GLY A 196 -18.81 -41.18 0.85
N TRP A 197 -18.03 -41.09 1.92
CA TRP A 197 -18.09 -42.00 3.07
C TRP A 197 -19.08 -41.53 4.16
N THR A 198 -19.49 -40.27 4.12
CA THR A 198 -20.34 -39.65 5.14
C THR A 198 -21.82 -39.57 4.75
N ASN A 199 -22.21 -40.15 3.61
CA ASN A 199 -23.61 -40.26 3.13
C ASN A 199 -24.17 -41.63 3.37
#